data_51c4567431caf676f7cfa42360eee0de
#
_entry.id   51c4567431caf676f7cfa42360eee0de
#
_cell.length_a   1.000
_cell.length_b   1.000
_cell.length_c   1.000
_cell.angle_alpha   90.00
_cell.angle_beta   90.00
_cell.angle_gamma   90.00
#
_symmetry.space_group_name_H-M   'P 1'
#
loop_
_entity.id
_entity.type
_entity.pdbx_description
1 polymer ?
#
loop_
_entity_poly.entity_id
_entity_poly.type
_entity_poly.pdbx_seq_one_letter_code
_entity_poly.pdbx_strand_id
1 'polypeptide(L)'
;MLDIWGFLLQTLTVSGVAVLLLVIKELFKDKLAPKWHFAVWGVLGFMILIPAGFNGRYTLFRWQLVVELIKVWFGDYSATRVLFPIPILTAVPKTIPQWIFAGYIFGVIIHIIKYLTSYIRLRLMLRNGIEASDEFAAHIRQIAIEQKVKLGRVIAASGLPSTFVCGIVRPVLVIPADKDIDDKVILHELMHLKYRDTIWSVVICLFRCLHWCNPLIIYCANRAINDMEARCDQYVLEQLEGEERRDYGRILLSMANDRFAKTPGSTCINNGGKNIRERIEAIARFKKYPVGMKLVSVCAIILLAFWLAVGVQASKVYASSGFSQLTLASARSIPCTTPAGAFDTYAKSILAQNGAYRAMCAPESMQAEIADEMLEREKKGIYPNWDCGLDEWPDSQSGYYIYNLEQCGKNAYEGLLVIKTNYLTEEDETICLAVQKLKTRIENGRWVVVA
;
A
#
# COMPACT_ATOMS: atom_id res chain seq x y z
N MET A 1 -6.65 -11.72 15.08
CA MET A 1 -5.32 -12.26 14.76
C MET A 1 -4.67 -11.34 13.76
N LEU A 2 -3.49 -10.85 14.04
CA LEU A 2 -2.80 -9.88 13.21
C LEU A 2 -2.06 -10.58 12.11
N ASP A 3 -2.29 -10.16 10.89
CA ASP A 3 -1.58 -10.70 9.76
C ASP A 3 -0.59 -9.67 9.20
N ILE A 4 0.62 -9.63 9.81
CA ILE A 4 1.75 -8.85 9.30
C ILE A 4 2.05 -9.23 7.84
N TRP A 5 1.79 -10.48 7.47
CA TRP A 5 2.11 -11.04 6.16
C TRP A 5 1.27 -10.43 5.05
N GLY A 6 -0.03 -10.19 5.33
CA GLY A 6 -0.90 -9.47 4.42
C GLY A 6 -0.42 -8.04 4.18
N PHE A 7 0.02 -7.34 5.22
CA PHE A 7 0.60 -6.01 5.09
C PHE A 7 1.94 -6.03 4.32
N LEU A 8 2.80 -7.02 4.59
CA LEU A 8 4.07 -7.19 3.88
C LEU A 8 3.83 -7.45 2.38
N LEU A 9 2.88 -8.32 2.05
CA LEU A 9 2.49 -8.61 0.68
C LEU A 9 1.99 -7.33 -0.03
N GLN A 10 1.11 -6.58 0.64
CA GLN A 10 0.62 -5.30 0.12
C GLN A 10 1.75 -4.32 -0.14
N THR A 11 2.64 -4.10 0.83
CA THR A 11 3.77 -3.18 0.71
C THR A 11 4.70 -3.55 -0.44
N LEU A 12 5.00 -4.84 -0.63
CA LEU A 12 5.83 -5.33 -1.74
C LEU A 12 5.14 -5.11 -3.09
N THR A 13 3.86 -5.45 -3.19
CA THR A 13 3.06 -5.26 -4.42
C THR A 13 3.00 -3.79 -4.81
N VAL A 14 2.65 -2.93 -3.86
CA VAL A 14 2.60 -1.47 -4.08
C VAL A 14 3.97 -0.90 -4.44
N SER A 15 5.06 -1.43 -3.85
CA SER A 15 6.42 -1.02 -4.21
C SER A 15 6.79 -1.41 -5.65
N GLY A 16 6.41 -2.61 -6.10
CA GLY A 16 6.59 -3.02 -7.50
C GLY A 16 5.84 -2.10 -8.47
N VAL A 17 4.59 -1.78 -8.16
CA VAL A 17 3.79 -0.81 -8.93
C VAL A 17 4.43 0.59 -8.92
N ALA A 18 4.92 1.03 -7.76
CA ALA A 18 5.58 2.34 -7.63
C ALA A 18 6.82 2.46 -8.52
N VAL A 19 7.67 1.42 -8.57
CA VAL A 19 8.83 1.38 -9.48
C VAL A 19 8.38 1.50 -10.93
N LEU A 20 7.39 0.71 -11.34
CA LEU A 20 6.87 0.75 -12.70
C LEU A 20 6.32 2.14 -13.06
N LEU A 21 5.54 2.76 -12.16
CA LEU A 21 5.03 4.12 -12.37
C LEU A 21 6.15 5.16 -12.50
N LEU A 22 7.21 5.04 -11.69
CA LEU A 22 8.37 5.93 -11.79
C LEU A 22 9.08 5.80 -13.14
N VAL A 23 9.27 4.56 -13.63
CA VAL A 23 9.85 4.31 -14.96
C VAL A 23 8.97 4.91 -16.07
N ILE A 24 7.65 4.68 -16.02
CA ILE A 24 6.71 5.24 -17.00
C ILE A 24 6.75 6.77 -16.95
N LYS A 25 6.74 7.38 -15.77
CA LYS A 25 6.80 8.83 -15.63
C LYS A 25 8.09 9.44 -16.21
N GLU A 26 9.23 8.76 -16.05
CA GLU A 26 10.49 9.22 -16.65
C GLU A 26 10.47 9.09 -18.18
N LEU A 27 9.94 7.99 -18.73
CA LEU A 27 9.79 7.79 -20.18
C LEU A 27 8.87 8.83 -20.84
N PHE A 28 7.85 9.33 -20.11
CA PHE A 28 6.86 10.28 -20.60
C PHE A 28 7.02 11.68 -20.04
N LYS A 29 8.15 11.99 -19.41
CA LYS A 29 8.41 13.25 -18.70
C LYS A 29 8.09 14.50 -19.52
N ASP A 30 8.53 14.53 -20.79
CA ASP A 30 8.34 15.67 -21.70
C ASP A 30 7.11 15.54 -22.61
N LYS A 31 6.35 14.47 -22.49
CA LYS A 31 5.21 14.16 -23.36
C LYS A 31 3.87 14.42 -22.69
N LEU A 32 3.79 14.33 -21.38
CA LEU A 32 2.56 14.49 -20.61
C LEU A 32 2.54 15.83 -19.88
N ALA A 33 1.38 16.49 -19.90
CA ALA A 33 1.18 17.70 -19.10
C ALA A 33 1.25 17.39 -17.59
N PRO A 34 1.70 18.35 -16.74
CA PRO A 34 1.86 18.15 -15.30
C PRO A 34 0.62 17.59 -14.58
N LYS A 35 -0.57 17.99 -15.02
CA LYS A 35 -1.82 17.46 -14.45
C LYS A 35 -1.95 15.92 -14.61
N TRP A 36 -1.42 15.35 -15.70
CA TRP A 36 -1.44 13.91 -15.94
C TRP A 36 -0.37 13.20 -15.15
N HIS A 37 0.78 13.83 -14.94
CA HIS A 37 1.81 13.34 -14.03
C HIS A 37 1.29 13.22 -12.60
N PHE A 38 0.45 14.19 -12.16
CA PHE A 38 -0.22 14.09 -10.86
C PHE A 38 -1.30 13.00 -10.85
N ALA A 39 -2.14 12.93 -11.89
CA ALA A 39 -3.22 11.94 -11.97
C ALA A 39 -2.73 10.49 -11.89
N VAL A 40 -1.55 10.19 -12.41
CA VAL A 40 -0.91 8.86 -12.32
C VAL A 40 -0.72 8.40 -10.87
N TRP A 41 -0.48 9.33 -9.93
CA TRP A 41 -0.39 8.99 -8.50
C TRP A 41 -1.71 8.50 -7.90
N GLY A 42 -2.84 8.85 -8.52
CA GLY A 42 -4.14 8.28 -8.16
C GLY A 42 -4.20 6.78 -8.34
N VAL A 43 -3.51 6.22 -9.34
CA VAL A 43 -3.39 4.77 -9.55
C VAL A 43 -2.65 4.12 -8.38
N LEU A 44 -1.53 4.72 -7.95
CA LEU A 44 -0.78 4.21 -6.79
C LEU A 44 -1.62 4.30 -5.51
N GLY A 45 -2.31 5.42 -5.29
CA GLY A 45 -3.22 5.60 -4.15
C GLY A 45 -4.34 4.59 -4.13
N PHE A 46 -4.93 4.29 -5.28
CA PHE A 46 -5.95 3.26 -5.43
C PHE A 46 -5.39 1.86 -5.08
N MET A 47 -4.18 1.53 -5.55
CA MET A 47 -3.53 0.25 -5.24
C MET A 47 -3.17 0.11 -3.75
N ILE A 48 -2.85 1.20 -3.07
CA ILE A 48 -2.62 1.19 -1.61
C ILE A 48 -3.93 0.86 -0.85
N LEU A 49 -5.07 1.32 -1.35
CA LEU A 49 -6.38 1.12 -0.72
C LEU A 49 -7.00 -0.25 -1.02
N ILE A 50 -6.65 -0.88 -2.13
CA ILE A 50 -7.16 -2.20 -2.47
C ILE A 50 -6.38 -3.25 -1.66
N PRO A 51 -7.08 -4.14 -0.94
CA PRO A 51 -6.43 -5.28 -0.29
C PRO A 51 -5.67 -6.13 -1.30
N ALA A 52 -4.45 -6.55 -0.97
CA ALA A 52 -3.64 -7.43 -1.83
C ALA A 52 -4.29 -8.81 -2.11
N GLY A 53 -5.50 -9.02 -1.64
CA GLY A 53 -6.33 -10.19 -1.84
C GLY A 53 -7.40 -10.06 -2.93
N PHE A 54 -7.50 -8.93 -3.64
CA PHE A 54 -8.46 -8.76 -4.73
C PHE A 54 -7.91 -9.39 -6.02
N ASN A 55 -8.61 -10.39 -6.54
CA ASN A 55 -8.11 -11.39 -7.48
C ASN A 55 -8.17 -11.00 -8.95
N GLY A 56 -7.06 -11.08 -9.65
CA GLY A 56 -6.97 -11.22 -11.10
C GLY A 56 -6.16 -12.48 -11.50
N ARG A 57 -6.46 -13.08 -12.62
CA ARG A 57 -5.88 -14.36 -13.09
C ARG A 57 -4.39 -14.32 -13.51
N TYR A 58 -3.75 -13.12 -13.58
CA TYR A 58 -2.39 -12.95 -14.10
C TYR A 58 -1.60 -11.99 -13.23
N THR A 59 -0.57 -12.47 -12.52
CA THR A 59 0.36 -11.64 -11.75
C THR A 59 1.72 -11.59 -12.44
N LEU A 60 2.22 -10.38 -12.70
CA LEU A 60 3.59 -10.15 -13.19
C LEU A 60 4.66 -10.51 -12.13
N PHE A 61 4.33 -10.32 -10.85
CA PHE A 61 5.25 -10.58 -9.75
C PHE A 61 4.59 -11.48 -8.71
N ARG A 62 5.17 -12.65 -8.50
CA ARG A 62 4.72 -13.59 -7.46
C ARG A 62 5.28 -13.22 -6.08
N TRP A 63 5.04 -11.97 -5.63
CA TRP A 63 5.49 -11.51 -4.31
C TRP A 63 5.00 -12.40 -3.16
N GLN A 64 3.92 -13.11 -3.37
CA GLN A 64 3.38 -14.02 -2.40
C GLN A 64 4.32 -15.21 -2.14
N LEU A 65 5.03 -15.72 -3.15
CA LEU A 65 6.06 -16.73 -2.91
C LEU A 65 7.15 -16.23 -1.97
N VAL A 66 7.55 -14.97 -2.13
CA VAL A 66 8.54 -14.33 -1.25
C VAL A 66 8.00 -14.23 0.18
N VAL A 67 6.75 -13.80 0.35
CA VAL A 67 6.11 -13.69 1.66
C VAL A 67 5.95 -15.07 2.31
N GLU A 68 5.53 -16.09 1.57
CA GLU A 68 5.39 -17.45 2.09
C GLU A 68 6.76 -18.05 2.49
N LEU A 69 7.82 -17.81 1.74
CA LEU A 69 9.17 -18.20 2.11
C LEU A 69 9.64 -17.55 3.41
N ILE A 70 9.37 -16.24 3.56
CA ILE A 70 9.71 -15.51 4.79
C ILE A 70 8.90 -16.05 5.97
N LYS A 71 7.59 -16.32 5.79
CA LYS A 71 6.74 -16.92 6.84
C LYS A 71 7.29 -18.24 7.33
N VAL A 72 7.63 -19.12 6.40
CA VAL A 72 8.21 -20.42 6.70
C VAL A 72 9.50 -20.28 7.52
N TRP A 73 10.35 -19.32 7.16
CA TRP A 73 11.58 -19.06 7.91
C TRP A 73 11.32 -18.61 9.37
N PHE A 74 10.21 -17.90 9.62
CA PHE A 74 9.76 -17.54 10.96
C PHE A 74 8.92 -18.64 11.66
N GLY A 75 8.72 -19.81 11.02
CA GLY A 75 7.91 -20.91 11.56
C GLY A 75 6.41 -20.58 11.61
N ASP A 76 5.95 -19.62 10.82
CA ASP A 76 4.53 -19.26 10.71
C ASP A 76 3.93 -19.87 9.45
N TYR A 77 3.15 -20.94 9.64
CA TYR A 77 2.47 -21.68 8.56
C TYR A 77 0.99 -21.31 8.44
N SER A 78 0.53 -20.26 9.13
CA SER A 78 -0.85 -19.81 9.06
C SER A 78 -1.21 -19.29 7.67
N ALA A 79 -2.46 -19.41 7.24
CA ALA A 79 -2.89 -18.83 5.97
C ALA A 79 -2.79 -17.29 6.01
N THR A 80 -2.20 -16.68 4.97
CA THR A 80 -2.12 -15.22 4.86
C THR A 80 -3.51 -14.65 4.59
N ARG A 81 -4.10 -14.01 5.58
CA ARG A 81 -5.41 -13.36 5.46
C ARG A 81 -5.23 -11.89 5.12
N VAL A 82 -5.66 -11.49 3.95
CA VAL A 82 -5.68 -10.08 3.54
C VAL A 82 -7.11 -9.57 3.64
N LEU A 83 -7.46 -9.03 4.79
CA LEU A 83 -8.82 -8.54 5.04
C LEU A 83 -8.97 -7.03 4.82
N PHE A 84 -7.94 -6.24 5.14
CA PHE A 84 -7.97 -4.78 5.00
C PHE A 84 -6.55 -4.22 4.79
N PRO A 85 -6.41 -3.09 4.05
CA PRO A 85 -5.12 -2.42 3.88
C PRO A 85 -4.65 -1.67 5.15
N ILE A 86 -5.45 -1.67 6.21
CA ILE A 86 -5.14 -0.99 7.48
C ILE A 86 -4.69 -2.04 8.48
N PRO A 87 -3.48 -1.91 9.03
CA PRO A 87 -2.97 -2.81 10.05
C PRO A 87 -3.73 -2.60 11.37
N ILE A 88 -4.32 -3.67 11.89
CA ILE A 88 -5.07 -3.64 13.17
C ILE A 88 -4.41 -4.59 14.17
N LEU A 89 -4.06 -4.08 15.35
CA LEU A 89 -3.53 -4.87 16.46
C LEU A 89 -4.68 -5.28 17.39
N THR A 90 -5.10 -6.54 17.33
CA THR A 90 -6.26 -7.05 18.10
C THR A 90 -5.89 -7.91 19.31
N ALA A 91 -4.62 -8.28 19.49
CA ALA A 91 -4.19 -9.17 20.56
C ALA A 91 -2.77 -8.83 21.04
N VAL A 92 -2.42 -9.32 22.23
CA VAL A 92 -1.06 -9.20 22.77
C VAL A 92 -0.09 -10.00 21.92
N PRO A 93 1.01 -9.41 21.45
CA PRO A 93 2.00 -10.11 20.63
C PRO A 93 2.66 -11.26 21.43
N LYS A 94 2.75 -12.44 20.81
CA LYS A 94 3.39 -13.63 21.39
C LYS A 94 4.61 -14.11 20.59
N THR A 95 4.68 -13.75 19.31
CA THR A 95 5.75 -14.18 18.40
C THR A 95 6.59 -12.98 17.92
N ILE A 96 7.82 -13.25 17.46
CA ILE A 96 8.72 -12.21 16.94
C ILE A 96 8.07 -11.39 15.82
N PRO A 97 7.42 -11.99 14.79
CA PRO A 97 6.74 -11.20 13.77
C PRO A 97 5.63 -10.27 14.31
N GLN A 98 4.91 -10.73 15.36
CA GLN A 98 3.87 -9.90 15.99
C GLN A 98 4.46 -8.71 16.76
N TRP A 99 5.62 -8.88 17.41
CA TRP A 99 6.33 -7.76 18.04
C TRP A 99 6.87 -6.77 17.03
N ILE A 100 7.43 -7.24 15.90
CA ILE A 100 7.84 -6.37 14.79
C ILE A 100 6.64 -5.57 14.28
N PHE A 101 5.49 -6.21 14.13
CA PHE A 101 4.27 -5.54 13.71
C PHE A 101 3.74 -4.54 14.75
N ALA A 102 3.80 -4.86 16.04
CA ALA A 102 3.47 -3.92 17.10
C ALA A 102 4.36 -2.66 17.05
N GLY A 103 5.67 -2.84 16.85
CA GLY A 103 6.61 -1.74 16.63
C GLY A 103 6.28 -0.92 15.38
N TYR A 104 5.86 -1.58 14.30
CA TYR A 104 5.39 -0.90 13.10
C TYR A 104 4.15 -0.03 13.39
N ILE A 105 3.12 -0.58 14.07
CA ILE A 105 1.91 0.16 14.45
C ILE A 105 2.26 1.35 15.35
N PHE A 106 3.17 1.15 16.30
CA PHE A 106 3.64 2.25 17.17
C PHE A 106 4.27 3.39 16.35
N GLY A 107 5.08 3.05 15.33
CA GLY A 107 5.62 4.03 14.39
C GLY A 107 4.54 4.76 13.61
N VAL A 108 3.49 4.07 13.14
CA VAL A 108 2.33 4.69 12.47
C VAL A 108 1.65 5.71 13.40
N ILE A 109 1.39 5.33 14.64
CA ILE A 109 0.75 6.20 15.64
C ILE A 109 1.60 7.46 15.89
N ILE A 110 2.92 7.32 16.06
CA ILE A 110 3.84 8.45 16.23
C ILE A 110 3.74 9.42 15.04
N HIS A 111 3.73 8.91 13.82
CA HIS A 111 3.65 9.76 12.63
C HIS A 111 2.29 10.45 12.51
N ILE A 112 1.19 9.77 12.83
CA ILE A 112 -0.15 10.39 12.89
C ILE A 112 -0.18 11.51 13.94
N ILE A 113 0.31 11.26 15.16
CA ILE A 113 0.37 12.26 16.22
C ILE A 113 1.21 13.47 15.78
N LYS A 114 2.37 13.24 15.18
CA LYS A 114 3.24 14.31 14.65
C LYS A 114 2.51 15.21 13.65
N TYR A 115 1.79 14.62 12.69
CA TYR A 115 1.04 15.39 11.70
C TYR A 115 -0.18 16.08 12.30
N LEU A 116 -0.89 15.42 13.20
CA LEU A 116 -2.05 15.97 13.88
C LEU A 116 -1.64 17.19 14.75
N THR A 117 -0.56 17.07 15.51
CA THR A 117 -0.03 18.19 16.33
C THR A 117 0.41 19.36 15.46
N SER A 118 1.05 19.09 14.31
CA SER A 118 1.40 20.14 13.34
C SER A 118 0.15 20.86 12.80
N TYR A 119 -0.89 20.11 12.45
CA TYR A 119 -2.16 20.69 12.00
C TYR A 119 -2.87 21.50 13.08
N ILE A 120 -2.90 21.00 14.31
CA ILE A 120 -3.49 21.72 15.46
C ILE A 120 -2.73 23.03 15.72
N ARG A 121 -1.39 23.00 15.73
CA ARG A 121 -0.55 24.20 15.89
C ARG A 121 -0.85 25.24 14.81
N LEU A 122 -0.94 24.83 13.55
CA LEU A 122 -1.32 25.72 12.46
C LEU A 122 -2.71 26.31 12.69
N ARG A 123 -3.68 25.51 13.08
CA ARG A 123 -5.05 25.99 13.36
C ARG A 123 -5.11 26.97 14.52
N LEU A 124 -4.33 26.75 15.59
CA LEU A 124 -4.23 27.65 16.72
C LEU A 124 -3.58 28.98 16.31
N MET A 125 -2.52 28.93 15.48
CA MET A 125 -1.89 30.14 14.94
C MET A 125 -2.89 30.95 14.10
N LEU A 126 -3.66 30.30 13.24
CA LEU A 126 -4.65 30.97 12.39
C LEU A 126 -5.88 31.46 13.14
N ARG A 127 -6.13 30.99 14.36
CA ARG A 127 -7.25 31.48 15.19
C ARG A 127 -7.10 32.96 15.54
N ASN A 128 -5.87 33.45 15.65
CA ASN A 128 -5.54 34.86 15.94
C ASN A 128 -5.39 35.69 14.64
N GLY A 129 -5.60 35.10 13.48
CA GLY A 129 -5.59 35.80 12.19
C GLY A 129 -6.81 36.72 12.07
N ILE A 130 -6.61 37.87 11.47
CA ILE A 130 -7.64 38.90 11.22
C ILE A 130 -8.19 38.66 9.82
N GLU A 131 -9.46 38.93 9.58
CA GLU A 131 -9.97 38.94 8.20
C GLU A 131 -9.22 39.98 7.37
N ALA A 132 -8.86 39.65 6.13
CA ALA A 132 -8.18 40.56 5.24
C ALA A 132 -9.03 41.84 5.04
N SER A 133 -8.38 42.99 4.74
CA SER A 133 -9.11 44.23 4.47
C SER A 133 -10.14 43.99 3.35
N ASP A 134 -11.29 44.64 3.45
CA ASP A 134 -12.40 44.44 2.51
C ASP A 134 -11.99 44.70 1.08
N GLU A 135 -11.13 45.69 0.84
CA GLU A 135 -10.62 46.04 -0.48
C GLU A 135 -9.76 44.93 -1.07
N PHE A 136 -8.79 44.41 -0.30
CA PHE A 136 -7.91 43.34 -0.76
C PHE A 136 -8.66 42.02 -0.90
N ALA A 137 -9.57 41.72 0.02
CA ALA A 137 -10.42 40.56 -0.08
C ALA A 137 -11.36 40.63 -1.31
N ALA A 138 -11.86 41.80 -1.66
CA ALA A 138 -12.65 42.01 -2.86
C ALA A 138 -11.83 41.79 -4.15
N HIS A 139 -10.59 42.27 -4.19
CA HIS A 139 -9.67 42.02 -5.31
C HIS A 139 -9.42 40.51 -5.49
N ILE A 140 -9.09 39.79 -4.41
CA ILE A 140 -8.89 38.33 -4.49
C ILE A 140 -10.17 37.60 -4.93
N ARG A 141 -11.35 38.04 -4.46
CA ARG A 141 -12.63 37.47 -4.88
C ARG A 141 -12.90 37.70 -6.38
N GLN A 142 -12.50 38.82 -6.91
CA GLN A 142 -12.63 39.11 -8.34
C GLN A 142 -11.79 38.11 -9.16
N ILE A 143 -10.50 37.95 -8.81
CA ILE A 143 -9.62 36.95 -9.46
C ILE A 143 -10.23 35.54 -9.34
N ALA A 144 -10.77 35.18 -8.18
CA ALA A 144 -11.39 33.87 -7.97
C ALA A 144 -12.63 33.64 -8.85
N ILE A 145 -13.46 34.68 -9.08
CA ILE A 145 -14.64 34.64 -9.97
C ILE A 145 -14.18 34.42 -11.41
N GLU A 146 -13.19 35.16 -11.88
CA GLU A 146 -12.62 35.01 -13.23
C GLU A 146 -12.10 33.60 -13.48
N GLN A 147 -11.50 32.97 -12.43
CA GLN A 147 -10.99 31.59 -12.49
C GLN A 147 -12.04 30.54 -12.21
N LYS A 148 -13.30 30.91 -11.94
CA LYS A 148 -14.42 30.02 -11.56
C LYS A 148 -14.10 29.17 -10.33
N VAL A 149 -13.42 29.79 -9.33
CA VAL A 149 -13.03 29.16 -8.07
C VAL A 149 -13.95 29.67 -6.97
N LYS A 150 -14.50 28.74 -6.17
CA LYS A 150 -15.26 29.11 -4.97
C LYS A 150 -14.27 29.46 -3.85
N LEU A 151 -14.11 30.74 -3.58
CA LEU A 151 -13.28 31.24 -2.49
C LEU A 151 -14.13 31.31 -1.19
N GLY A 152 -13.59 30.78 -0.10
CA GLY A 152 -14.15 30.92 1.24
C GLY A 152 -13.68 32.20 1.92
N ARG A 153 -13.21 32.07 3.16
CA ARG A 153 -12.65 33.19 3.94
C ARG A 153 -11.21 33.47 3.52
N VAL A 154 -10.82 34.73 3.60
CA VAL A 154 -9.43 35.18 3.45
C VAL A 154 -8.96 35.70 4.81
N ILE A 155 -7.90 35.12 5.34
CA ILE A 155 -7.34 35.45 6.65
C ILE A 155 -5.94 36.02 6.46
N ALA A 156 -5.70 37.21 7.02
CA ALA A 156 -4.38 37.79 7.14
C ALA A 156 -3.76 37.43 8.51
N ALA A 157 -2.52 36.95 8.50
CA ALA A 157 -1.79 36.64 9.72
C ALA A 157 -0.35 37.13 9.62
N SER A 158 0.19 37.67 10.71
CA SER A 158 1.57 38.15 10.77
C SER A 158 2.56 37.01 10.93
N GLY A 159 3.79 37.22 10.49
CA GLY A 159 4.88 36.24 10.64
C GLY A 159 4.77 35.04 9.70
N LEU A 160 3.95 35.13 8.65
CA LEU A 160 3.87 34.13 7.60
C LEU A 160 4.88 34.42 6.48
N PRO A 161 5.57 33.41 5.97
CA PRO A 161 6.52 33.60 4.86
C PRO A 161 5.83 33.83 3.52
N SER A 162 4.74 33.12 3.28
CA SER A 162 4.04 33.10 2.00
C SER A 162 2.54 32.87 2.17
N THR A 163 1.80 33.10 1.12
CA THR A 163 0.38 32.74 1.00
C THR A 163 0.22 31.23 0.91
N PHE A 164 -0.86 30.68 1.44
CA PHE A 164 -1.20 29.28 1.29
C PHE A 164 -2.68 29.01 1.58
N VAL A 165 -3.15 27.84 1.14
CA VAL A 165 -4.51 27.36 1.41
C VAL A 165 -4.50 26.38 2.59
N CYS A 166 -5.42 26.51 3.52
CA CYS A 166 -5.57 25.65 4.69
C CYS A 166 -7.03 25.25 4.90
N GLY A 167 -7.24 23.98 5.30
CA GLY A 167 -8.55 23.43 5.65
C GLY A 167 -9.07 22.41 4.63
N ILE A 168 -9.69 21.35 5.15
CA ILE A 168 -10.17 20.21 4.35
C ILE A 168 -11.60 20.44 3.87
N VAL A 169 -12.52 20.76 4.80
CA VAL A 169 -13.96 20.90 4.52
C VAL A 169 -14.32 22.32 4.08
N ARG A 170 -13.76 23.31 4.78
CA ARG A 170 -13.93 24.74 4.49
C ARG A 170 -12.55 25.36 4.30
N PRO A 171 -11.99 25.27 3.10
CA PRO A 171 -10.67 25.82 2.83
C PRO A 171 -10.67 27.34 2.97
N VAL A 172 -9.61 27.85 3.56
CA VAL A 172 -9.37 29.28 3.80
C VAL A 172 -8.07 29.65 3.10
N LEU A 173 -8.07 30.78 2.40
CA LEU A 173 -6.86 31.38 1.88
C LEU A 173 -6.19 32.18 2.99
N VAL A 174 -4.96 31.88 3.28
CA VAL A 174 -4.16 32.54 4.31
C VAL A 174 -3.09 33.39 3.64
N ILE A 175 -3.01 34.67 4.03
CA ILE A 175 -2.09 35.64 3.47
C ILE A 175 -1.19 36.24 4.55
N PRO A 176 0.06 36.60 4.27
CA PRO A 176 0.88 37.43 5.15
C PRO A 176 0.25 38.83 5.31
N ALA A 177 0.19 39.30 6.58
CA ALA A 177 -0.37 40.63 6.87
C ALA A 177 0.62 41.78 6.55
N ASP A 178 1.89 41.46 6.44
CA ASP A 178 3.05 42.37 6.41
C ASP A 178 3.80 42.37 5.06
N LYS A 179 3.24 41.75 4.03
CA LYS A 179 3.87 41.67 2.71
C LYS A 179 2.86 41.95 1.59
N ASP A 180 3.31 42.65 0.58
CA ASP A 180 2.57 42.72 -0.68
C ASP A 180 2.63 41.40 -1.43
N ILE A 181 1.50 41.01 -1.98
CA ILE A 181 1.35 39.69 -2.64
C ILE A 181 1.01 39.94 -4.10
N ASP A 182 1.86 39.42 -4.98
CA ASP A 182 1.63 39.46 -6.42
C ASP A 182 0.42 38.61 -6.84
N ASP A 183 -0.36 39.09 -7.81
CA ASP A 183 -1.56 38.40 -8.32
C ASP A 183 -1.25 37.02 -8.88
N LYS A 184 -0.02 36.78 -9.37
CA LYS A 184 0.43 35.48 -9.86
C LYS A 184 0.52 34.42 -8.72
N VAL A 185 0.88 34.88 -7.51
CA VAL A 185 0.90 34.02 -6.31
C VAL A 185 -0.54 33.73 -5.88
N ILE A 186 -1.41 34.73 -5.86
CA ILE A 186 -2.84 34.58 -5.58
C ILE A 186 -3.45 33.56 -6.54
N LEU A 187 -3.17 33.71 -7.82
CA LEU A 187 -3.65 32.79 -8.86
C LEU A 187 -3.17 31.35 -8.62
N HIS A 188 -1.89 31.18 -8.25
CA HIS A 188 -1.34 29.87 -7.92
C HIS A 188 -2.09 29.22 -6.75
N GLU A 189 -2.33 29.95 -5.67
CA GLU A 189 -3.06 29.46 -4.50
C GLU A 189 -4.53 29.14 -4.80
N LEU A 190 -5.17 29.95 -5.66
CA LEU A 190 -6.52 29.66 -6.12
C LEU A 190 -6.61 28.35 -6.92
N MET A 191 -5.52 27.95 -7.60
CA MET A 191 -5.49 26.66 -8.29
C MET A 191 -5.46 25.50 -7.31
N HIS A 192 -4.78 25.62 -6.17
CA HIS A 192 -4.87 24.64 -5.10
C HIS A 192 -6.31 24.45 -4.57
N LEU A 193 -7.07 25.54 -4.46
CA LEU A 193 -8.50 25.48 -4.14
C LEU A 193 -9.30 24.76 -5.23
N LYS A 194 -9.08 25.12 -6.49
CA LYS A 194 -9.76 24.53 -7.65
C LYS A 194 -9.57 23.03 -7.74
N TYR A 195 -8.35 22.55 -7.46
CA TYR A 195 -7.97 21.14 -7.53
C TYR A 195 -8.18 20.38 -6.21
N ARG A 196 -8.63 21.06 -5.16
CA ARG A 196 -8.81 20.51 -3.81
C ARG A 196 -7.54 19.86 -3.24
N ASP A 197 -6.41 20.50 -3.43
CA ASP A 197 -5.11 19.97 -3.07
C ASP A 197 -4.92 19.75 -1.57
N THR A 198 -5.68 20.47 -0.74
CA THR A 198 -5.73 20.23 0.70
C THR A 198 -6.20 18.82 1.06
N ILE A 199 -7.14 18.24 0.30
CA ILE A 199 -7.60 16.85 0.47
C ILE A 199 -6.50 15.89 0.05
N TRP A 200 -5.90 16.10 -1.11
CA TRP A 200 -4.78 15.26 -1.59
C TRP A 200 -3.59 15.31 -0.67
N SER A 201 -3.28 16.46 -0.07
CA SER A 201 -2.24 16.63 0.94
C SER A 201 -2.48 15.71 2.15
N VAL A 202 -3.73 15.60 2.63
CA VAL A 202 -4.08 14.70 3.74
C VAL A 202 -3.95 13.23 3.31
N VAL A 203 -4.44 12.86 2.13
CA VAL A 203 -4.33 11.48 1.60
C VAL A 203 -2.86 11.07 1.49
N ILE A 204 -2.02 11.92 0.90
CA ILE A 204 -0.57 11.66 0.78
C ILE A 204 0.06 11.52 2.17
N CYS A 205 -0.38 12.33 3.13
CA CYS A 205 0.12 12.27 4.50
C CYS A 205 -0.25 10.97 5.19
N LEU A 206 -1.49 10.48 5.02
CA LEU A 206 -1.92 9.18 5.52
C LEU A 206 -1.09 8.03 4.92
N PHE A 207 -0.81 8.07 3.62
CA PHE A 207 0.06 7.06 3.00
C PHE A 207 1.49 7.10 3.56
N ARG A 208 2.03 8.28 3.86
CA ARG A 208 3.32 8.42 4.56
C ARG A 208 3.29 7.84 5.97
N CYS A 209 2.20 8.00 6.70
CA CYS A 209 2.05 7.41 8.03
C CYS A 209 1.98 5.89 7.94
N LEU A 210 1.15 5.35 7.05
CA LEU A 210 0.97 3.90 6.89
C LEU A 210 2.23 3.20 6.37
N HIS A 211 2.97 3.83 5.48
CA HIS A 211 4.19 3.26 4.89
C HIS A 211 5.45 3.99 5.35
N TRP A 212 5.49 4.44 6.62
CA TRP A 212 6.60 5.23 7.16
C TRP A 212 7.96 4.53 7.06
N CYS A 213 7.98 3.21 7.12
CA CYS A 213 9.20 2.39 6.98
C CYS A 213 9.58 2.07 5.52
N ASN A 214 8.74 2.45 4.53
CA ASN A 214 9.01 2.20 3.12
C ASN A 214 9.57 3.46 2.43
N PRO A 215 10.90 3.54 2.19
CA PRO A 215 11.52 4.73 1.61
C PRO A 215 11.03 5.02 0.19
N LEU A 216 10.66 3.99 -0.58
CA LEU A 216 10.14 4.15 -1.93
C LEU A 216 8.79 4.86 -1.95
N ILE A 217 7.86 4.47 -1.07
CA ILE A 217 6.55 5.12 -0.97
C ILE A 217 6.70 6.56 -0.46
N ILE A 218 7.62 6.82 0.48
CA ILE A 218 7.94 8.17 0.92
C ILE A 218 8.48 9.02 -0.24
N TYR A 219 9.35 8.45 -1.06
CA TYR A 219 9.87 9.10 -2.27
C TYR A 219 8.73 9.41 -3.26
N CYS A 220 7.86 8.45 -3.55
CA CYS A 220 6.68 8.64 -4.41
C CYS A 220 5.75 9.73 -3.88
N ALA A 221 5.51 9.76 -2.57
CA ALA A 221 4.72 10.80 -1.93
C ALA A 221 5.32 12.21 -2.08
N ASN A 222 6.66 12.32 -2.01
CA ASN A 222 7.36 13.59 -2.28
C ASN A 222 7.21 14.00 -3.76
N ARG A 223 7.36 13.05 -4.68
CA ARG A 223 7.19 13.33 -6.12
C ARG A 223 5.75 13.70 -6.45
N ALA A 224 4.75 13.10 -5.81
CA ALA A 224 3.34 13.46 -5.99
C ALA A 224 3.06 14.92 -5.59
N ILE A 225 3.68 15.39 -4.50
CA ILE A 225 3.58 16.79 -4.09
C ILE A 225 4.23 17.71 -5.12
N ASN A 226 5.42 17.34 -5.63
CA ASN A 226 6.08 18.15 -6.66
C ASN A 226 5.25 18.24 -7.95
N ASP A 227 4.59 17.16 -8.35
CA ASP A 227 3.69 17.17 -9.51
C ASP A 227 2.41 17.98 -9.26
N MET A 228 1.95 18.03 -8.00
CA MET A 228 0.82 18.89 -7.60
C MET A 228 1.18 20.37 -7.76
N GLU A 229 2.36 20.79 -7.30
CA GLU A 229 2.90 22.13 -7.50
C GLU A 229 3.08 22.44 -9.00
N ALA A 230 3.73 21.54 -9.73
CA ALA A 230 3.96 21.71 -11.17
C ALA A 230 2.66 21.87 -11.98
N ARG A 231 1.55 21.25 -11.53
CA ARG A 231 0.23 21.43 -12.14
C ARG A 231 -0.31 22.83 -11.92
N CYS A 232 -0.14 23.40 -10.74
CA CYS A 232 -0.57 24.76 -10.43
C CYS A 232 0.31 25.77 -11.18
N ASP A 233 1.63 25.57 -11.20
CA ASP A 233 2.56 26.40 -11.97
C ASP A 233 2.22 26.39 -13.46
N GLN A 234 1.97 25.24 -14.05
CA GLN A 234 1.61 25.11 -15.46
C GLN A 234 0.37 25.95 -15.81
N TYR A 235 -0.63 25.94 -14.95
CA TYR A 235 -1.85 26.73 -15.15
C TYR A 235 -1.58 28.23 -15.12
N VAL A 236 -0.77 28.69 -14.18
CA VAL A 236 -0.35 30.11 -14.10
C VAL A 236 0.43 30.49 -15.35
N LEU A 237 1.42 29.67 -15.75
CA LEU A 237 2.26 29.93 -16.92
C LEU A 237 1.49 29.95 -18.25
N GLU A 238 0.38 29.21 -18.35
CA GLU A 238 -0.49 29.23 -19.53
C GLU A 238 -1.22 30.56 -19.69
N GLN A 239 -1.38 31.35 -18.62
CA GLN A 239 -2.02 32.66 -18.62
C GLN A 239 -1.03 33.80 -18.76
N LEU A 240 0.25 33.58 -18.51
CA LEU A 240 1.30 34.57 -18.57
C LEU A 240 2.01 34.54 -19.93
N GLU A 241 2.55 35.71 -20.36
CA GLU A 241 3.31 35.81 -21.59
C GLU A 241 4.67 36.51 -21.37
N GLY A 242 5.65 36.16 -22.20
CA GLY A 242 6.94 36.84 -22.29
C GLY A 242 7.67 37.01 -20.94
N GLU A 243 7.91 38.27 -20.56
CA GLU A 243 8.63 38.63 -19.32
C GLU A 243 7.84 38.27 -18.07
N GLU A 244 6.51 38.23 -18.08
CA GLU A 244 5.69 37.89 -16.91
C GLU A 244 6.02 36.48 -16.37
N ARG A 245 6.37 35.52 -17.26
CA ARG A 245 6.81 34.19 -16.85
C ARG A 245 8.14 34.22 -16.11
N ARG A 246 9.06 35.10 -16.53
CA ARG A 246 10.34 35.28 -15.84
C ARG A 246 10.13 35.89 -14.47
N ASP A 247 9.22 36.87 -14.37
CA ASP A 247 8.89 37.51 -13.10
C ASP A 247 8.25 36.54 -12.14
N TYR A 248 7.36 35.67 -12.62
CA TYR A 248 6.83 34.58 -11.80
C TYR A 248 7.95 33.66 -11.26
N GLY A 249 8.94 33.30 -12.08
CA GLY A 249 10.11 32.55 -11.66
C GLY A 249 10.94 33.29 -10.60
N ARG A 250 11.12 34.63 -10.71
CA ARG A 250 11.81 35.44 -9.70
C ARG A 250 11.05 35.48 -8.37
N ILE A 251 9.71 35.63 -8.43
CA ILE A 251 8.85 35.57 -7.22
C ILE A 251 9.00 34.24 -6.50
N LEU A 252 8.93 33.12 -7.21
CA LEU A 252 9.13 31.80 -6.61
C LEU A 252 10.52 31.65 -5.99
N LEU A 253 11.55 32.21 -6.64
CA LEU A 253 12.91 32.18 -6.10
C LEU A 253 13.05 33.00 -4.82
N SER A 254 12.40 34.17 -4.74
CA SER A 254 12.40 35.00 -3.53
C SER A 254 11.71 34.32 -2.34
N MET A 255 10.69 33.51 -2.61
CA MET A 255 9.98 32.70 -1.59
C MET A 255 10.74 31.44 -1.16
N ALA A 256 11.83 31.08 -1.87
CA ALA A 256 12.62 29.88 -1.62
C ALA A 256 13.33 29.86 -0.26
N ASN A 257 13.64 31.01 0.30
CA ASN A 257 14.41 31.14 1.54
C ASN A 257 13.56 30.95 2.81
N ASP A 258 12.24 30.88 2.67
CA ASP A 258 11.35 30.78 3.81
C ASP A 258 11.13 29.31 4.24
N ARG A 259 11.61 28.97 5.43
CA ARG A 259 11.55 27.62 5.99
C ARG A 259 10.27 27.40 6.78
N PHE A 260 9.27 26.75 6.20
CA PHE A 260 8.09 26.30 6.93
C PHE A 260 7.91 24.79 6.95
N ALA A 261 7.36 24.29 8.08
CA ALA A 261 7.14 22.87 8.30
C ALA A 261 5.98 22.32 7.44
N LYS A 262 6.14 21.09 7.00
CA LYS A 262 5.10 20.31 6.29
C LYS A 262 3.89 20.12 7.20
N THR A 263 2.77 20.71 6.86
CA THR A 263 1.53 20.58 7.63
C THR A 263 0.44 19.96 6.77
N PRO A 264 -0.15 18.81 7.19
CA PRO A 264 -1.25 18.19 6.46
C PRO A 264 -2.48 19.10 6.42
N GLY A 265 -3.22 19.06 5.32
CA GLY A 265 -4.41 19.88 5.13
C GLY A 265 -4.12 21.36 4.85
N SER A 266 -2.87 21.70 4.57
CA SER A 266 -2.45 22.97 3.97
C SER A 266 -1.63 22.74 2.72
N THR A 267 -1.58 23.70 1.82
CA THR A 267 -0.71 23.68 0.64
C THR A 267 0.73 24.10 0.98
N CYS A 268 0.97 24.53 2.20
CA CYS A 268 2.28 24.94 2.73
C CYS A 268 3.23 23.70 2.85
N ILE A 269 3.48 23.03 1.73
CA ILE A 269 4.37 21.85 1.68
C ILE A 269 5.67 22.28 0.99
N ASN A 270 6.50 23.03 1.69
CA ASN A 270 7.80 23.40 1.16
C ASN A 270 8.78 22.25 1.29
N ASN A 271 9.17 21.66 0.16
CA ASN A 271 10.16 20.56 0.08
C ASN A 271 11.61 21.06 0.05
N GLY A 272 11.86 22.32 0.41
CA GLY A 272 13.19 22.91 0.41
C GLY A 272 13.72 23.28 -0.99
N GLY A 273 14.95 23.78 -1.05
CA GLY A 273 15.54 24.35 -2.26
C GLY A 273 15.61 23.44 -3.50
N LYS A 274 15.58 22.11 -3.32
CA LYS A 274 15.57 21.17 -4.46
C LYS A 274 14.28 21.22 -5.26
N ASN A 275 13.14 21.36 -4.59
CA ASN A 275 11.84 21.45 -5.25
C ASN A 275 11.71 22.76 -6.06
N ILE A 276 12.19 23.86 -5.49
CA ILE A 276 12.15 25.18 -6.17
C ILE A 276 13.01 25.16 -7.42
N ARG A 277 14.18 24.53 -7.37
CA ARG A 277 15.02 24.38 -8.56
C ARG A 277 14.27 23.63 -9.69
N GLU A 278 13.62 22.51 -9.37
CA GLU A 278 12.82 21.75 -10.35
C GLU A 278 11.68 22.62 -10.94
N ARG A 279 11.01 23.44 -10.12
CA ARG A 279 9.98 24.39 -10.55
C ARG A 279 10.55 25.47 -11.49
N ILE A 280 11.67 26.11 -11.14
CA ILE A 280 12.32 27.12 -11.97
C ILE A 280 12.77 26.54 -13.31
N GLU A 281 13.37 25.34 -13.31
CA GLU A 281 13.75 24.65 -14.55
C GLU A 281 12.52 24.34 -15.42
N ALA A 282 11.36 23.98 -14.81
CA ALA A 282 10.11 23.75 -15.52
C ALA A 282 9.55 25.04 -16.14
N ILE A 283 9.66 26.18 -15.42
CA ILE A 283 9.25 27.50 -15.91
C ILE A 283 10.12 27.90 -17.12
N ALA A 284 11.44 27.73 -17.03
CA ALA A 284 12.37 28.03 -18.11
C ALA A 284 12.13 27.18 -19.37
N ARG A 285 11.62 25.95 -19.19
CA ARG A 285 11.28 25.02 -20.28
C ARG A 285 9.78 24.99 -20.60
N PHE A 286 9.05 26.02 -20.23
CA PHE A 286 7.59 26.06 -20.42
C PHE A 286 7.17 25.59 -21.80
N LYS A 287 6.17 24.74 -21.85
CA LYS A 287 5.61 24.18 -23.08
C LYS A 287 4.08 24.14 -22.99
N LYS A 288 3.43 24.62 -24.05
CA LYS A 288 1.99 24.39 -24.22
C LYS A 288 1.75 22.99 -24.77
N TYR A 289 0.87 22.25 -24.11
CA TYR A 289 0.53 20.88 -24.51
C TYR A 289 -0.69 20.88 -25.42
N PRO A 290 -0.66 20.20 -26.58
CA PRO A 290 -1.78 20.14 -27.50
C PRO A 290 -3.01 19.45 -26.91
N VAL A 291 -4.20 19.88 -27.34
CA VAL A 291 -5.49 19.39 -26.80
C VAL A 291 -5.67 17.88 -26.98
N GLY A 292 -5.18 17.32 -28.08
CA GLY A 292 -5.25 15.88 -28.38
C GLY A 292 -4.46 15.00 -27.40
N MET A 293 -3.43 15.54 -26.76
CA MET A 293 -2.65 14.83 -25.73
C MET A 293 -3.51 14.42 -24.52
N LYS A 294 -4.63 15.12 -24.25
CA LYS A 294 -5.55 14.80 -23.16
C LYS A 294 -6.14 13.39 -23.32
N LEU A 295 -6.61 13.06 -24.51
CA LEU A 295 -7.24 11.76 -24.81
C LEU A 295 -6.22 10.62 -24.68
N VAL A 296 -5.04 10.78 -25.24
CA VAL A 296 -3.95 9.79 -25.16
C VAL A 296 -3.55 9.56 -23.69
N SER A 297 -3.46 10.62 -22.90
CA SER A 297 -3.11 10.51 -21.47
C SER A 297 -4.19 9.79 -20.68
N VAL A 298 -5.47 10.03 -20.93
CA VAL A 298 -6.58 9.33 -20.29
C VAL A 298 -6.54 7.86 -20.65
N CYS A 299 -6.42 7.53 -21.94
CA CYS A 299 -6.33 6.14 -22.40
C CYS A 299 -5.12 5.42 -21.77
N ALA A 300 -3.95 6.07 -21.73
CA ALA A 300 -2.75 5.49 -21.13
C ALA A 300 -2.94 5.22 -19.62
N ILE A 301 -3.56 6.14 -18.88
CA ILE A 301 -3.84 5.94 -17.44
C ILE A 301 -4.87 4.84 -17.23
N ILE A 302 -5.94 4.79 -18.03
CA ILE A 302 -6.96 3.73 -17.94
C ILE A 302 -6.35 2.37 -18.25
N LEU A 303 -5.55 2.25 -19.31
CA LEU A 303 -4.87 1.02 -19.69
C LEU A 303 -3.89 0.57 -18.58
N LEU A 304 -3.14 1.51 -18.02
CA LEU A 304 -2.24 1.24 -16.91
C LEU A 304 -2.99 0.78 -15.67
N ALA A 305 -4.07 1.49 -15.29
CA ALA A 305 -4.91 1.12 -14.15
C ALA A 305 -5.56 -0.25 -14.36
N PHE A 306 -6.08 -0.52 -15.55
CA PHE A 306 -6.66 -1.81 -15.92
C PHE A 306 -5.61 -2.91 -15.86
N TRP A 307 -4.43 -2.70 -16.45
CA TRP A 307 -3.34 -3.67 -16.45
C TRP A 307 -2.83 -3.98 -15.03
N LEU A 308 -2.72 -2.97 -14.18
CA LEU A 308 -2.35 -3.14 -12.77
C LEU A 308 -3.46 -3.82 -11.96
N ALA A 309 -4.73 -3.49 -12.22
CA ALA A 309 -5.87 -4.13 -11.55
C ALA A 309 -6.03 -5.60 -11.94
N VAL A 310 -5.81 -5.93 -13.22
CA VAL A 310 -5.83 -7.32 -13.72
C VAL A 310 -4.62 -8.11 -13.22
N GLY A 311 -3.50 -7.42 -12.93
CA GLY A 311 -2.27 -8.02 -12.42
C GLY A 311 -2.30 -8.44 -10.94
N VAL A 312 -3.35 -8.08 -10.18
CA VAL A 312 -3.48 -8.43 -8.76
C VAL A 312 -4.39 -9.64 -8.62
N GLN A 313 -3.81 -10.84 -8.56
CA GLN A 313 -4.57 -12.05 -8.25
C GLN A 313 -4.43 -12.39 -6.77
N ALA A 314 -5.55 -12.46 -6.07
CA ALA A 314 -5.63 -13.13 -4.79
C ALA A 314 -5.78 -14.64 -4.99
N SER A 315 -5.14 -15.27 -4.25
CA SER A 315 -5.18 -16.46 -3.39
C SER A 315 -6.18 -17.60 -3.64
N LYS A 316 -7.11 -17.60 -4.59
CA LYS A 316 -7.89 -18.80 -4.89
C LYS A 316 -7.13 -19.86 -5.71
N VAL A 317 -5.98 -19.53 -6.29
CA VAL A 317 -5.14 -20.46 -7.06
C VAL A 317 -4.05 -21.11 -6.21
N TYR A 318 -4.04 -20.81 -4.91
CA TYR A 318 -2.96 -21.24 -4.02
C TYR A 318 -2.99 -22.68 -3.61
N ALA A 319 -4.12 -23.31 -3.68
CA ALA A 319 -4.17 -24.75 -3.39
C ALA A 319 -3.47 -25.57 -4.48
N SER A 320 -3.47 -25.12 -5.75
CA SER A 320 -3.05 -26.02 -6.83
C SER A 320 -1.81 -25.63 -7.64
N SER A 321 -1.39 -24.36 -7.74
CA SER A 321 -0.34 -24.01 -8.71
C SER A 321 0.92 -23.34 -8.15
N GLY A 322 0.88 -22.74 -6.95
CA GLY A 322 2.04 -22.09 -6.34
C GLY A 322 2.87 -23.03 -5.47
N PHE A 323 2.21 -23.98 -4.84
CA PHE A 323 2.81 -24.95 -3.93
C PHE A 323 3.30 -26.24 -4.61
N SER A 324 2.82 -26.53 -5.81
CA SER A 324 3.30 -27.66 -6.61
C SER A 324 4.78 -27.55 -7.04
N GLN A 325 5.40 -26.38 -6.84
CA GLN A 325 6.82 -26.15 -7.13
C GLN A 325 7.73 -26.24 -5.89
N LEU A 326 7.20 -26.50 -4.70
CA LEU A 326 8.05 -26.77 -3.54
C LEU A 326 8.72 -28.14 -3.79
N THR A 327 9.99 -28.11 -4.13
CA THR A 327 10.75 -29.36 -4.34
C THR A 327 11.01 -30.02 -2.99
N LEU A 328 11.09 -31.33 -2.98
CA LEU A 328 11.41 -32.13 -1.79
C LEU A 328 12.70 -31.65 -1.10
N ALA A 329 13.69 -31.18 -1.85
CA ALA A 329 14.93 -30.62 -1.34
C ALA A 329 14.71 -29.34 -0.53
N SER A 330 13.83 -28.45 -1.01
CA SER A 330 13.46 -27.22 -0.30
C SER A 330 12.63 -27.54 0.95
N ALA A 331 11.72 -28.49 0.87
CA ALA A 331 10.90 -28.92 1.99
C ALA A 331 11.74 -29.50 3.15
N ARG A 332 12.73 -30.31 2.84
CA ARG A 332 13.62 -30.91 3.86
C ARG A 332 14.48 -29.89 4.62
N SER A 333 14.76 -28.74 4.03
CA SER A 333 15.56 -27.67 4.68
C SER A 333 14.78 -26.79 5.65
N ILE A 334 13.46 -26.94 5.71
CA ILE A 334 12.56 -26.07 6.50
C ILE A 334 11.95 -26.89 7.66
N PRO A 335 12.42 -26.71 8.91
CA PRO A 335 11.89 -27.46 10.04
C PRO A 335 10.56 -26.85 10.55
N CYS A 336 9.63 -27.72 10.94
CA CYS A 336 8.49 -27.30 11.74
C CYS A 336 8.94 -27.01 13.17
N THR A 337 8.93 -25.73 13.57
CA THR A 337 9.49 -25.28 14.86
C THR A 337 8.48 -25.32 16.01
N THR A 338 7.19 -25.48 15.71
CA THR A 338 6.11 -25.52 16.70
C THR A 338 5.14 -26.68 16.43
N PRO A 339 4.45 -27.20 17.47
CA PRO A 339 3.45 -28.26 17.29
C PRO A 339 2.30 -27.79 16.37
N ALA A 340 1.81 -26.57 16.59
CA ALA A 340 0.77 -25.98 15.74
C ALA A 340 1.22 -25.82 14.28
N GLY A 341 2.49 -25.45 14.04
CA GLY A 341 3.07 -25.36 12.72
C GLY A 341 3.15 -26.71 12.01
N ALA A 342 3.43 -27.79 12.73
CA ALA A 342 3.44 -29.13 12.17
C ALA A 342 2.03 -29.59 11.76
N PHE A 343 1.01 -29.34 12.59
CA PHE A 343 -0.40 -29.61 12.25
C PHE A 343 -0.84 -28.79 11.03
N ASP A 344 -0.51 -27.52 11.00
CA ASP A 344 -0.84 -26.60 9.91
C ASP A 344 -0.19 -27.04 8.57
N THR A 345 1.08 -27.48 8.64
CA THR A 345 1.79 -28.00 7.47
C THR A 345 1.16 -29.31 6.98
N TYR A 346 0.76 -30.18 7.88
CA TYR A 346 0.06 -31.40 7.54
C TYR A 346 -1.31 -31.11 6.87
N ALA A 347 -2.10 -30.20 7.45
CA ALA A 347 -3.37 -29.80 6.85
C ALA A 347 -3.17 -29.21 5.45
N LYS A 348 -2.13 -28.41 5.26
CA LYS A 348 -1.76 -27.88 3.95
C LYS A 348 -1.33 -28.96 2.96
N SER A 349 -0.68 -30.04 3.42
CA SER A 349 -0.32 -31.13 2.52
C SER A 349 -1.56 -31.77 1.89
N ILE A 350 -2.63 -31.87 2.66
CA ILE A 350 -3.92 -32.39 2.21
C ILE A 350 -4.61 -31.39 1.26
N LEU A 351 -4.76 -30.13 1.69
CA LEU A 351 -5.45 -29.13 0.88
C LEU A 351 -4.72 -28.80 -0.42
N ALA A 352 -3.39 -28.77 -0.40
CA ALA A 352 -2.56 -28.52 -1.57
C ALA A 352 -2.32 -29.79 -2.42
N GLN A 353 -2.71 -30.94 -1.90
CA GLN A 353 -2.49 -32.24 -2.53
C GLN A 353 -1.00 -32.46 -2.90
N ASN A 354 -0.10 -32.05 -2.00
CA ASN A 354 1.33 -31.99 -2.27
C ASN A 354 2.16 -32.71 -1.19
N GLY A 355 2.81 -33.78 -1.59
CA GLY A 355 3.65 -34.61 -0.72
C GLY A 355 4.88 -33.90 -0.15
N ALA A 356 5.35 -32.79 -0.75
CA ALA A 356 6.46 -32.03 -0.20
C ALA A 356 6.09 -31.41 1.17
N TYR A 357 4.87 -30.91 1.35
CA TYR A 357 4.37 -30.47 2.65
C TYR A 357 4.24 -31.62 3.65
N ARG A 358 3.81 -32.78 3.18
CA ARG A 358 3.74 -33.98 4.05
C ARG A 358 5.13 -34.37 4.53
N ALA A 359 6.14 -34.36 3.63
CA ALA A 359 7.52 -34.65 3.98
C ALA A 359 8.13 -33.67 5.00
N MET A 360 7.73 -32.38 4.96
CA MET A 360 8.19 -31.38 5.95
C MET A 360 7.80 -31.73 7.37
N CYS A 361 6.59 -32.23 7.59
CA CYS A 361 6.05 -32.55 8.90
C CYS A 361 6.05 -34.05 9.19
N ALA A 362 6.59 -34.91 8.31
CA ALA A 362 6.67 -36.35 8.50
C ALA A 362 7.86 -36.76 9.39
N PRO A 363 7.72 -37.84 10.16
CA PRO A 363 8.85 -38.53 10.81
C PRO A 363 9.93 -38.92 9.80
N GLU A 364 11.18 -38.97 10.26
CA GLU A 364 12.32 -39.27 9.38
C GLU A 364 12.18 -40.67 8.70
N SER A 365 11.58 -41.62 9.41
CA SER A 365 11.29 -42.94 8.87
C SER A 365 10.33 -42.97 7.69
N MET A 366 9.43 -41.98 7.57
CA MET A 366 8.44 -41.92 6.50
C MET A 366 8.85 -40.99 5.32
N GLN A 367 9.89 -40.19 5.51
CA GLN A 367 10.28 -39.21 4.49
C GLN A 367 10.75 -39.82 3.18
N ALA A 368 11.45 -40.98 3.25
CA ALA A 368 11.91 -41.64 2.03
C ALA A 368 10.73 -42.21 1.24
N GLU A 369 9.77 -42.84 1.94
CA GLU A 369 8.56 -43.39 1.30
C GLU A 369 7.72 -42.32 0.62
N ILE A 370 7.47 -41.20 1.29
CA ILE A 370 6.74 -40.07 0.72
C ILE A 370 7.48 -39.50 -0.48
N ALA A 371 8.81 -39.43 -0.41
CA ALA A 371 9.63 -38.94 -1.53
C ALA A 371 9.55 -39.86 -2.75
N ASP A 372 9.61 -41.17 -2.53
CA ASP A 372 9.55 -42.15 -3.62
C ASP A 372 8.16 -42.17 -4.27
N GLU A 373 7.10 -42.07 -3.48
CA GLU A 373 5.72 -41.97 -3.97
C GLU A 373 5.55 -40.70 -4.84
N MET A 374 6.01 -39.55 -4.35
CA MET A 374 5.94 -38.30 -5.11
C MET A 374 6.63 -38.41 -6.47
N LEU A 375 7.86 -38.91 -6.47
CA LEU A 375 8.68 -39.03 -7.67
C LEU A 375 8.06 -40.02 -8.66
N GLU A 376 7.45 -41.09 -8.18
CA GLU A 376 6.78 -42.08 -9.01
C GLU A 376 5.52 -41.51 -9.66
N ARG A 377 4.69 -40.79 -8.89
CA ARG A 377 3.47 -40.13 -9.39
C ARG A 377 3.81 -39.01 -10.39
N GLU A 378 4.82 -38.18 -10.08
CA GLU A 378 5.27 -37.12 -11.00
C GLU A 378 5.81 -37.68 -12.32
N LYS A 379 6.59 -38.78 -12.29
CA LYS A 379 7.06 -39.47 -13.52
C LYS A 379 5.92 -39.98 -14.38
N LYS A 380 4.82 -40.41 -13.77
CA LYS A 380 3.62 -40.90 -14.46
C LYS A 380 2.68 -39.77 -14.88
N GLY A 381 2.98 -38.50 -14.51
CA GLY A 381 2.10 -37.36 -14.76
C GLY A 381 0.80 -37.41 -13.96
N ILE A 382 0.79 -38.13 -12.83
CA ILE A 382 -0.38 -38.29 -11.96
C ILE A 382 -0.41 -37.14 -10.96
N TYR A 383 -1.51 -36.41 -10.93
CA TYR A 383 -1.80 -35.41 -9.91
C TYR A 383 -3.05 -35.81 -9.14
N PRO A 384 -3.05 -35.70 -7.82
CA PRO A 384 -2.05 -35.15 -6.90
C PRO A 384 -0.79 -36.03 -6.79
N ASN A 385 0.34 -35.38 -6.43
CA ASN A 385 1.62 -36.08 -6.30
C ASN A 385 1.78 -36.88 -5.00
N TRP A 386 0.76 -36.88 -4.15
CA TRP A 386 0.69 -37.63 -2.91
C TRP A 386 -0.75 -38.03 -2.61
N ASP A 387 -0.96 -39.25 -2.09
CA ASP A 387 -2.26 -39.76 -1.68
C ASP A 387 -2.48 -39.51 -0.19
N CYS A 388 -3.48 -38.73 0.15
CA CYS A 388 -3.81 -38.45 1.54
C CYS A 388 -4.88 -39.39 2.13
N GLY A 389 -5.34 -40.35 1.35
CA GLY A 389 -6.32 -41.36 1.81
C GLY A 389 -7.72 -40.79 2.05
N LEU A 390 -8.09 -39.69 1.40
CA LEU A 390 -9.45 -39.16 1.47
C LEU A 390 -10.30 -39.73 0.34
N ASP A 391 -11.54 -40.07 0.64
CA ASP A 391 -12.52 -40.54 -0.35
C ASP A 391 -12.90 -39.44 -1.34
N GLU A 392 -12.99 -38.20 -0.84
CA GLU A 392 -13.22 -37.01 -1.65
C GLU A 392 -12.07 -36.01 -1.50
N TRP A 393 -11.62 -35.45 -2.62
CA TRP A 393 -10.52 -34.49 -2.62
C TRP A 393 -11.00 -33.09 -2.26
N PRO A 394 -10.21 -32.36 -1.42
CA PRO A 394 -10.49 -30.97 -1.14
C PRO A 394 -10.46 -30.13 -2.41
N ASP A 395 -11.40 -29.22 -2.53
CA ASP A 395 -11.48 -28.25 -3.63
C ASP A 395 -10.89 -26.90 -3.25
N SER A 396 -10.99 -25.93 -4.15
CA SER A 396 -10.51 -24.57 -3.94
C SER A 396 -11.24 -23.80 -2.83
N GLN A 397 -12.37 -24.32 -2.33
CA GLN A 397 -13.18 -23.72 -1.27
C GLN A 397 -13.01 -24.44 0.06
N SER A 398 -12.32 -25.58 0.08
CA SER A 398 -12.06 -26.34 1.29
C SER A 398 -11.12 -25.61 2.24
N GLY A 399 -11.40 -25.71 3.51
CA GLY A 399 -10.60 -25.14 4.60
C GLY A 399 -10.38 -26.18 5.71
N TYR A 400 -9.53 -25.85 6.66
CA TYR A 400 -9.27 -26.70 7.81
C TYR A 400 -9.35 -25.94 9.12
N TYR A 401 -9.62 -26.68 10.19
CA TYR A 401 -9.62 -26.21 11.57
C TYR A 401 -8.85 -27.19 12.43
N ILE A 402 -8.08 -26.66 13.39
CA ILE A 402 -7.37 -27.46 14.39
C ILE A 402 -8.03 -27.17 15.73
N TYR A 403 -8.61 -28.20 16.31
CA TYR A 403 -9.28 -28.14 17.61
C TYR A 403 -8.50 -28.90 18.68
N ASN A 404 -8.68 -28.50 19.94
CA ASN A 404 -8.20 -29.22 21.11
C ASN A 404 -6.71 -29.59 21.04
N LEU A 405 -5.86 -28.62 20.65
CA LEU A 405 -4.42 -28.84 20.65
C LEU A 405 -3.92 -28.81 22.09
N GLU A 406 -3.78 -29.99 22.69
CA GLU A 406 -3.40 -30.20 24.09
C GLU A 406 -2.06 -30.91 24.21
N GLN A 407 -1.30 -30.56 25.24
CA GLN A 407 -0.04 -31.20 25.53
C GLN A 407 -0.32 -32.57 26.18
N CYS A 408 0.01 -33.66 25.50
CA CYS A 408 -0.16 -35.00 25.99
C CYS A 408 1.13 -35.65 26.56
N GLY A 409 2.27 -34.92 26.51
CA GLY A 409 3.56 -35.34 27.02
C GLY A 409 4.59 -34.23 27.06
N LYS A 410 5.79 -34.48 27.57
CA LYS A 410 6.86 -33.48 27.71
C LYS A 410 7.22 -32.82 26.36
N ASN A 411 7.15 -33.58 25.26
CA ASN A 411 7.48 -33.13 23.90
C ASN A 411 6.46 -33.71 22.89
N ALA A 412 5.19 -33.76 23.26
CA ALA A 412 4.13 -34.31 22.42
C ALA A 412 2.84 -33.51 22.61
N TYR A 413 2.16 -33.25 21.50
CA TYR A 413 0.86 -32.61 21.46
C TYR A 413 -0.10 -33.46 20.65
N GLU A 414 -1.36 -33.40 21.02
CA GLU A 414 -2.46 -34.07 20.36
C GLU A 414 -3.51 -33.02 19.95
N GLY A 415 -4.12 -33.18 18.78
CA GLY A 415 -5.13 -32.26 18.29
C GLY A 415 -6.05 -32.91 17.28
N LEU A 416 -7.18 -32.30 17.02
CA LEU A 416 -8.18 -32.75 16.05
C LEU A 416 -8.10 -31.82 14.81
N LEU A 417 -7.72 -32.41 13.69
CA LEU A 417 -7.77 -31.72 12.39
C LEU A 417 -9.14 -32.00 11.74
N VAL A 418 -9.86 -30.96 11.37
CA VAL A 418 -11.12 -31.04 10.67
C VAL A 418 -10.98 -30.31 9.33
N ILE A 419 -11.20 -31.01 8.23
CA ILE A 419 -11.20 -30.46 6.87
C ILE A 419 -12.66 -30.34 6.44
N LYS A 420 -13.04 -29.15 6.01
CA LYS A 420 -14.40 -28.82 5.57
C LYS A 420 -14.38 -28.19 4.19
N THR A 421 -15.39 -28.50 3.38
CA THR A 421 -15.68 -27.75 2.17
C THR A 421 -16.69 -26.64 2.46
N ASN A 422 -16.59 -25.53 1.76
CA ASN A 422 -17.56 -24.44 1.84
C ASN A 422 -18.70 -24.57 0.78
N TYR A 423 -18.89 -25.75 0.21
CA TYR A 423 -20.08 -26.00 -0.58
C TYR A 423 -21.31 -25.87 0.34
N LEU A 424 -22.08 -24.84 0.10
CA LEU A 424 -23.45 -24.74 0.64
C LEU A 424 -24.28 -25.77 -0.11
N THR A 425 -24.75 -26.79 0.57
CA THR A 425 -25.85 -27.61 0.07
C THR A 425 -27.12 -26.78 0.15
N GLU A 426 -28.19 -27.19 -0.56
CA GLU A 426 -29.50 -26.52 -0.48
C GLU A 426 -30.04 -26.37 0.95
N GLU A 427 -29.45 -27.06 1.93
CA GLU A 427 -29.77 -27.05 3.35
C GLU A 427 -28.78 -26.23 4.22
N ASP A 428 -27.88 -25.42 3.63
CA ASP A 428 -26.87 -24.63 4.36
C ASP A 428 -25.87 -25.42 5.22
N GLU A 429 -25.71 -26.72 5.00
CA GLU A 429 -24.77 -27.55 5.75
C GLU A 429 -23.36 -27.57 5.13
N THR A 430 -22.35 -27.26 5.94
CA THR A 430 -20.93 -27.37 5.55
C THR A 430 -20.52 -28.85 5.59
N ILE A 431 -20.13 -29.42 4.46
CA ILE A 431 -19.71 -30.83 4.41
C ILE A 431 -18.34 -30.99 5.08
N CYS A 432 -18.25 -31.93 6.01
CA CYS A 432 -17.00 -32.29 6.65
C CYS A 432 -16.32 -33.40 5.84
N LEU A 433 -15.21 -33.09 5.19
CA LEU A 433 -14.46 -34.05 4.33
C LEU A 433 -13.66 -35.04 5.17
N ALA A 434 -13.06 -34.59 6.26
CA ALA A 434 -12.28 -35.46 7.15
C ALA A 434 -12.19 -34.90 8.56
N VAL A 435 -12.13 -35.84 9.53
CA VAL A 435 -11.82 -35.54 10.91
C VAL A 435 -10.71 -36.49 11.32
N GLN A 436 -9.53 -35.99 11.61
CA GLN A 436 -8.36 -36.79 11.95
C GLN A 436 -7.80 -36.37 13.31
N LYS A 437 -7.61 -37.35 14.19
CA LYS A 437 -6.92 -37.16 15.46
C LYS A 437 -5.43 -37.38 15.22
N LEU A 438 -4.65 -36.33 15.37
CA LEU A 438 -3.23 -36.33 15.07
C LEU A 438 -2.41 -36.07 16.31
N LYS A 439 -1.21 -36.63 16.33
CA LYS A 439 -0.20 -36.40 17.38
C LYS A 439 1.04 -35.77 16.76
N THR A 440 1.71 -34.90 17.52
CA THR A 440 3.03 -34.39 17.16
C THR A 440 4.05 -34.75 18.21
N ARG A 441 5.27 -34.96 17.79
CA ARG A 441 6.45 -35.14 18.65
C ARG A 441 7.66 -34.42 18.10
N ILE A 442 8.68 -34.21 18.94
CA ILE A 442 9.96 -33.66 18.49
C ILE A 442 10.86 -34.77 18.01
N GLU A 443 11.38 -34.65 16.78
CA GLU A 443 12.46 -35.48 16.24
C GLU A 443 13.56 -34.56 15.68
N ASN A 444 14.80 -34.74 16.12
CA ASN A 444 15.96 -33.98 15.65
C ASN A 444 15.76 -32.46 15.67
N GLY A 445 15.09 -31.93 16.71
CA GLY A 445 14.85 -30.51 16.91
C GLY A 445 13.70 -29.94 16.09
N ARG A 446 12.94 -30.73 15.34
CA ARG A 446 11.75 -30.34 14.60
C ARG A 446 10.50 -31.06 15.08
N TRP A 447 9.35 -30.41 14.94
CA TRP A 447 8.07 -31.05 15.22
C TRP A 447 7.59 -31.85 14.01
N VAL A 448 7.19 -33.09 14.25
CA VAL A 448 6.66 -34.00 13.23
C VAL A 448 5.27 -34.47 13.61
N VAL A 449 4.42 -34.73 12.62
CA VAL A 449 3.08 -35.28 12.79
C VAL A 449 3.17 -36.77 12.63
N VAL A 450 2.75 -37.47 13.70
CA VAL A 450 2.59 -38.93 13.72
C VAL A 450 1.08 -39.16 13.62
N ALA A 451 0.64 -39.63 12.46
CA ALA A 451 -0.75 -39.98 12.22
C ALA A 451 -1.10 -41.34 12.83
#